data_f50a6dc76ba9cd1fd23f8ddef620f8ab
#
_entry.id   f50a6dc76ba9cd1fd23f8ddef620f8ab
#
_cell.length_a   1.000
_cell.length_b   1.000
_cell.length_c   1.000
_cell.angle_alpha   90.00
_cell.angle_beta   90.00
_cell.angle_gamma   90.00
#
_symmetry.space_group_name_H-M   'P 1'
#
loop_
_entity.id
_entity.type
_entity.pdbx_description
1 polymer ?
#
loop_
_entity_poly.entity_id
_entity_poly.type
_entity_poly.pdbx_seq_one_letter_code
_entity_poly.pdbx_strand_id
1 'polypeptide(L)' 'MQEYPEHLFDNNVVKERRQTYVSSENYERVRTLLSVIAPTLSISCYIDNILSAHLEQFRDELNAIYSSRINLKPL' A
#
# COMPACT_ATOMS: atom_id res chain seq x y z
N MET A 1 13.25 -3.93 -18.06
CA MET A 1 12.41 -4.37 -16.92
C MET A 1 12.53 -3.37 -15.79
N GLN A 2 11.42 -3.01 -15.21
CA GLN A 2 11.39 -2.02 -14.13
C GLN A 2 11.75 -2.69 -12.80
N GLU A 3 12.66 -2.07 -12.04
CA GLU A 3 13.03 -2.57 -10.73
C GLU A 3 11.92 -2.32 -9.72
N TYR A 4 11.66 -3.32 -8.90
CA TYR A 4 10.67 -3.20 -7.84
C TYR A 4 11.25 -2.42 -6.66
N PRO A 5 10.51 -1.44 -6.10
CA PRO A 5 11.03 -0.68 -4.95
C PRO A 5 11.13 -1.55 -3.71
N GLU A 6 12.34 -1.87 -3.31
CA GLU A 6 12.58 -2.79 -2.19
C GLU A 6 12.07 -2.26 -0.85
N HIS A 7 11.93 -0.93 -0.71
CA HIS A 7 11.41 -0.36 0.53
C HIS A 7 9.99 -0.81 0.85
N LEU A 8 9.26 -1.35 -0.15
CA LEU A 8 7.94 -1.91 0.09
C LEU A 8 7.98 -3.16 0.96
N PHE A 9 9.15 -3.79 1.09
CA PHE A 9 9.34 -4.93 1.99
C PHE A 9 9.83 -4.52 3.38
N ASP A 10 9.89 -3.23 3.68
CA ASP A 10 10.30 -2.75 4.99
C ASP A 10 9.28 -3.13 6.06
N ASN A 11 9.79 -3.54 7.22
CA ASN A 11 8.93 -3.95 8.33
C ASN A 11 8.67 -2.74 9.23
N ASN A 12 7.72 -1.91 8.82
CA ASN A 12 7.37 -0.70 9.55
C ASN A 12 6.34 -0.98 10.63
N VAL A 13 6.53 -0.38 11.80
CA VAL A 13 5.58 -0.51 12.89
C VAL A 13 4.49 0.53 12.74
N VAL A 14 3.25 0.08 12.67
CA VAL A 14 2.08 0.94 12.59
C VAL A 14 1.39 0.93 13.95
N LYS A 15 1.31 2.10 14.61
CA LYS A 15 0.75 2.21 15.95
C LYS A 15 -0.76 2.10 15.99
N GLU A 16 -1.44 2.73 15.04
CA GLU A 16 -2.89 2.69 14.94
C GLU A 16 -3.29 2.00 13.66
N ARG A 17 -4.25 1.09 13.77
CA ARG A 17 -4.72 0.31 12.63
C ARG A 17 -6.23 0.33 12.58
N ARG A 18 -6.75 0.35 11.35
CA ARG A 18 -8.17 0.15 11.08
C ARG A 18 -8.32 -1.13 10.31
N GLN A 19 -9.42 -1.82 10.56
CA GLN A 19 -9.69 -3.07 9.87
C GLN A 19 -10.23 -2.80 8.47
N THR A 20 -9.72 -3.56 7.52
CA THR A 20 -10.21 -3.55 6.13
C THR A 20 -9.98 -4.93 5.55
N TYR A 21 -10.54 -5.14 4.35
CA TYR A 21 -10.47 -6.44 3.71
C TYR A 21 -9.98 -6.31 2.28
N VAL A 22 -9.22 -7.30 1.84
CA VAL A 22 -8.82 -7.44 0.43
C VAL A 22 -9.46 -8.71 -0.12
N SER A 23 -9.51 -8.82 -1.44
CA SER A 23 -10.06 -10.02 -2.05
C SER A 23 -9.24 -11.25 -1.68
N SER A 24 -9.90 -12.41 -1.64
CA SER A 24 -9.20 -13.66 -1.37
C SER A 24 -8.09 -13.92 -2.38
N GLU A 25 -8.33 -13.58 -3.65
CA GLU A 25 -7.33 -13.75 -4.69
C GLU A 25 -6.08 -12.93 -4.41
N ASN A 26 -6.23 -11.65 -4.10
CA ASN A 26 -5.09 -10.80 -3.80
C ASN A 26 -4.40 -11.20 -2.52
N TYR A 27 -5.16 -11.61 -1.52
CA TYR A 27 -4.60 -12.11 -0.27
C TYR A 27 -3.67 -13.29 -0.53
N GLU A 28 -4.13 -14.28 -1.30
CA GLU A 28 -3.34 -15.47 -1.60
C GLU A 28 -2.11 -15.15 -2.44
N ARG A 29 -2.25 -14.25 -3.40
CA ARG A 29 -1.12 -13.82 -4.22
C ARG A 29 -0.03 -13.17 -3.38
N VAL A 30 -0.41 -12.27 -2.48
CA VAL A 30 0.53 -11.61 -1.59
C VAL A 30 1.15 -12.61 -0.61
N ARG A 31 0.34 -13.49 -0.04
CA ARG A 31 0.82 -14.50 0.90
C ARG A 31 1.88 -15.38 0.25
N THR A 32 1.60 -15.84 -0.95
CA THR A 32 2.53 -16.69 -1.68
C THR A 32 3.84 -15.96 -1.99
N LEU A 33 3.72 -14.72 -2.43
CA LEU A 33 4.88 -13.89 -2.75
C LEU A 33 5.77 -13.68 -1.52
N LEU A 34 5.18 -13.26 -0.41
CA LEU A 34 5.94 -12.95 0.80
C LEU A 34 6.56 -14.20 1.43
N SER A 35 5.92 -15.36 1.28
CA SER A 35 6.48 -16.59 1.85
C SER A 35 7.87 -16.91 1.30
N VAL A 36 8.17 -16.43 0.10
CA VAL A 36 9.47 -16.64 -0.54
C VAL A 36 10.39 -15.44 -0.36
N ILE A 37 9.87 -14.23 -0.61
CA ILE A 37 10.70 -13.03 -0.68
C ILE A 37 10.94 -12.42 0.70
N ALA A 38 9.93 -12.39 1.55
CA ALA A 38 10.02 -11.74 2.87
C ALA A 38 9.18 -12.49 3.88
N PRO A 39 9.62 -13.70 4.31
CA PRO A 39 8.78 -14.56 5.13
C PRO A 39 8.46 -14.02 6.52
N THR A 40 9.22 -13.03 7.01
CA THR A 40 8.94 -12.42 8.31
C THR A 40 8.06 -11.19 8.23
N LEU A 41 7.74 -10.73 7.03
CA LEU A 41 6.91 -9.54 6.83
C LEU A 41 5.44 -9.95 6.82
N SER A 42 4.61 -9.22 7.58
CA SER A 42 3.18 -9.50 7.58
C SER A 42 2.51 -8.99 6.31
N ILE A 43 1.44 -9.65 5.91
CA ILE A 43 0.67 -9.26 4.74
C ILE A 43 0.13 -7.84 4.90
N SER A 44 -0.42 -7.52 6.06
CA SER A 44 -0.98 -6.20 6.30
C SER A 44 0.09 -5.10 6.25
N CYS A 45 1.29 -5.38 6.73
CA CYS A 45 2.40 -4.42 6.66
C CYS A 45 2.79 -4.15 5.20
N TYR A 46 2.89 -5.21 4.41
CA TYR A 46 3.22 -5.08 2.98
C TYR A 46 2.16 -4.26 2.24
N ILE A 47 0.89 -4.57 2.48
CA ILE A 47 -0.22 -3.84 1.85
C ILE A 47 -0.19 -2.37 2.26
N ASP A 48 0.07 -2.08 3.53
CA ASP A 48 0.17 -0.71 4.02
C ASP A 48 1.30 0.05 3.32
N ASN A 49 2.45 -0.61 3.14
CA ASN A 49 3.58 -0.03 2.42
C ASN A 49 3.20 0.32 0.97
N ILE A 50 2.48 -0.58 0.31
CA ILE A 50 2.01 -0.36 -1.06
C ILE A 50 1.08 0.85 -1.13
N LEU A 51 0.13 0.94 -0.19
CA LEU A 51 -0.81 2.06 -0.15
C LEU A 51 -0.08 3.38 0.06
N SER A 52 0.86 3.42 0.99
CA SER A 52 1.64 4.63 1.24
C SER A 52 2.42 5.05 0.00
N ALA A 53 3.06 4.10 -0.66
CA ALA A 53 3.84 4.37 -1.87
C ALA A 53 2.95 4.87 -3.00
N HIS A 54 1.79 4.23 -3.19
CA HIS A 54 0.85 4.62 -4.24
C HIS A 54 0.32 6.04 -4.02
N LEU A 55 -0.12 6.31 -2.81
CA LEU A 55 -0.69 7.63 -2.47
C LEU A 55 0.36 8.73 -2.60
N GLU A 56 1.60 8.44 -2.23
CA GLU A 56 2.67 9.43 -2.36
C GLU A 56 3.07 9.64 -3.82
N GLN A 57 3.16 8.58 -4.59
CA GLN A 57 3.54 8.64 -6.00
C GLN A 57 2.56 9.47 -6.82
N PHE A 58 1.28 9.34 -6.54
CA PHE A 58 0.22 10.01 -7.30
C PHE A 58 -0.45 11.13 -6.51
N ARG A 59 0.24 11.67 -5.51
CA ARG A 59 -0.35 12.67 -4.62
C ARG A 59 -0.93 13.86 -5.35
N ASP A 60 -0.16 14.44 -6.27
CA ASP A 60 -0.60 15.64 -6.98
C ASP A 60 -1.79 15.35 -7.88
N GLU A 61 -1.76 14.23 -8.59
CA GLU A 61 -2.85 13.81 -9.47
C GLU A 61 -4.12 13.53 -8.68
N LEU A 62 -3.97 12.83 -7.56
CA LEU A 62 -5.12 12.49 -6.71
C LEU A 62 -5.72 13.72 -6.07
N ASN A 63 -4.89 14.65 -5.60
CA ASN A 63 -5.37 15.89 -5.01
C ASN A 63 -6.09 16.76 -6.05
N ALA A 64 -5.60 16.78 -7.29
CA ALA A 64 -6.26 17.52 -8.36
C ALA A 64 -7.65 16.97 -8.65
N ILE A 65 -7.77 15.64 -8.73
CA ILE A 65 -9.08 14.99 -8.96
C ILE A 65 -10.02 15.25 -7.78
N TYR A 66 -9.50 15.06 -6.58
CA TYR A 66 -10.30 15.24 -5.36
C TYR A 66 -10.82 16.67 -5.26
N SER A 67 -9.95 17.66 -5.44
CA SER A 67 -10.34 19.07 -5.34
C SER A 67 -11.33 19.48 -6.41
N SER A 68 -11.21 18.90 -7.61
CA SER A 68 -12.14 19.22 -8.70
C SER A 68 -13.55 18.69 -8.44
N ARG A 69 -13.67 17.67 -7.57
CA ARG A 69 -14.97 17.02 -7.32
C ARG A 69 -15.72 17.62 -6.15
N ILE A 70 -15.04 17.98 -5.07
CA ILE A 70 -15.71 18.33 -3.84
C ILE A 70 -15.24 19.66 -3.25
N ASN A 71 -14.33 20.34 -3.85
CA ASN A 71 -13.85 21.66 -3.41
C ASN A 71 -13.52 21.71 -1.91
N LEU A 72 -12.90 20.63 -1.40
CA LEU A 72 -12.43 20.54 -0.03
C LEU A 72 -10.91 20.45 0.00
N LYS A 73 -10.35 20.31 1.20
CA LYS A 73 -8.89 20.20 1.34
C LYS A 73 -8.36 18.98 0.58
N PRO A 74 -7.19 19.10 -0.06
CA PRO A 74 -6.53 17.94 -0.65
C PRO A 74 -6.21 16.86 0.37
N LEU A 75 -5.99 15.69 -0.13
CA LEU A 75 -5.61 14.54 0.70
C LEU A 75 -4.31 14.76 1.45
#